data_78ecad0c66c528e0aad258a9ccc627b9
#
_entry.id   78ecad0c66c528e0aad258a9ccc627b9
#
_cell.length_a   1.000
_cell.length_b   1.000
_cell.length_c   1.000
_cell.angle_alpha   90.00
_cell.angle_beta   90.00
_cell.angle_gamma   90.00
#
_symmetry.space_group_name_H-M   'P 1'
#
loop_
_entity.id
_entity.type
_entity.pdbx_description
1 polymer ?
#
loop_
_entity_poly.entity_id
_entity_poly.type
_entity_poly.pdbx_seq_one_letter_code
_entity_poly.pdbx_strand_id
1 'polypeptide(L)'
;ETRDKASREARMEEVIEQLRTDFPNVHYKVQALQVGPSAKASLEARIFGEDPEELRKIGVRVQAIFENEPLADSVRLSWGNREAVIVPEFLEEQARRLGVSRESLHQALLLNNQGQQVGVYREGSDLIPIIMRSREEQRFDIENLTSINVWSEEQGRYVSAGNVINAINTELRDPLIKRRNRERMLAVYAEPMPLSGETAASVLERIRPQVDAL
;
A
#
# COMPACT_ATOMS: atom_id res chain seq x y z
N GLU A 1 -30.82 10.56 1.63
CA GLU A 1 -30.31 11.48 2.70
C GLU A 1 -31.15 11.29 3.95
N THR A 2 -30.58 10.66 4.98
CA THR A 2 -31.26 10.49 6.27
C THR A 2 -31.10 11.79 7.06
N ARG A 3 -32.21 12.52 7.22
CA ARG A 3 -32.23 13.80 7.98
C ARG A 3 -32.25 13.60 9.49
N ASP A 4 -32.66 12.42 9.96
CA ASP A 4 -32.75 12.10 11.38
C ASP A 4 -31.52 11.34 11.88
N LYS A 5 -31.01 11.72 13.08
CA LYS A 5 -29.84 11.12 13.72
C LYS A 5 -30.04 9.62 13.97
N ALA A 6 -31.20 9.23 14.52
CA ALA A 6 -31.49 7.84 14.86
C ALA A 6 -31.54 6.94 13.59
N SER A 7 -32.13 7.42 12.52
CA SER A 7 -32.17 6.72 11.24
C SER A 7 -30.80 6.54 10.61
N ARG A 8 -29.90 7.52 10.77
CA ARG A 8 -28.52 7.44 10.32
C ARG A 8 -27.72 6.42 11.12
N GLU A 9 -27.86 6.43 12.45
CA GLU A 9 -27.20 5.48 13.35
C GLU A 9 -27.62 4.04 13.06
N ALA A 10 -28.91 3.78 12.92
CA ALA A 10 -29.44 2.47 12.53
C ALA A 10 -28.88 1.99 11.16
N ARG A 11 -28.76 2.90 10.20
CA ARG A 11 -28.18 2.57 8.90
C ARG A 11 -26.66 2.29 8.98
N MET A 12 -25.96 2.99 9.84
CA MET A 12 -24.53 2.71 10.07
C MET A 12 -24.33 1.33 10.70
N GLU A 13 -25.13 0.94 11.69
CA GLU A 13 -25.10 -0.40 12.28
C GLU A 13 -25.32 -1.50 11.23
N GLU A 14 -26.34 -1.34 10.39
CA GLU A 14 -26.66 -2.28 9.31
C GLU A 14 -25.48 -2.44 8.35
N VAL A 15 -24.85 -1.32 7.93
CA VAL A 15 -23.71 -1.34 7.02
C VAL A 15 -22.47 -1.97 7.68
N ILE A 16 -22.20 -1.67 8.95
CA ILE A 16 -21.08 -2.27 9.68
C ILE A 16 -21.26 -3.80 9.76
N GLU A 17 -22.45 -4.28 10.11
CA GLU A 17 -22.73 -5.71 10.22
C GLU A 17 -22.64 -6.41 8.86
N GLN A 18 -23.12 -5.79 7.82
CA GLN A 18 -23.00 -6.30 6.45
C GLN A 18 -21.53 -6.38 6.01
N LEU A 19 -20.73 -5.34 6.25
CA LEU A 19 -19.31 -5.35 5.91
C LEU A 19 -18.54 -6.40 6.69
N ARG A 20 -18.86 -6.61 7.97
CA ARG A 20 -18.25 -7.63 8.81
C ARG A 20 -18.55 -9.03 8.30
N THR A 21 -19.77 -9.26 7.81
CA THR A 21 -20.21 -10.56 7.29
C THR A 21 -19.63 -10.84 5.91
N ASP A 22 -19.73 -9.87 4.99
CA ASP A 22 -19.35 -10.06 3.59
C ASP A 22 -17.84 -9.94 3.34
N PHE A 23 -17.14 -9.15 4.18
CA PHE A 23 -15.73 -8.82 3.99
C PHE A 23 -14.91 -8.95 5.29
N PRO A 24 -14.82 -10.14 5.92
CA PRO A 24 -14.21 -10.31 7.24
C PRO A 24 -12.69 -9.99 7.28
N ASN A 25 -12.01 -10.05 6.13
CA ASN A 25 -10.56 -9.80 6.03
C ASN A 25 -10.21 -8.41 5.48
N VAL A 26 -11.19 -7.52 5.35
CA VAL A 26 -10.99 -6.16 4.82
C VAL A 26 -11.06 -5.14 5.96
N HIS A 27 -10.08 -4.26 6.04
CA HIS A 27 -10.16 -3.10 6.93
C HIS A 27 -11.13 -2.07 6.34
N TYR A 28 -12.18 -1.77 7.07
CA TYR A 28 -13.16 -0.75 6.70
C TYR A 28 -13.29 0.30 7.80
N LYS A 29 -13.76 1.47 7.44
CA LYS A 29 -14.11 2.55 8.35
C LYS A 29 -15.46 3.12 7.96
N VAL A 30 -16.44 3.01 8.83
CA VAL A 30 -17.78 3.60 8.67
C VAL A 30 -17.88 4.82 9.57
N GLN A 31 -18.08 5.99 8.99
CA GLN A 31 -18.22 7.23 9.75
C GLN A 31 -19.27 8.14 9.14
N ALA A 32 -19.92 8.93 9.98
CA ALA A 32 -20.78 9.99 9.52
C ALA A 32 -19.97 11.08 8.80
N LEU A 33 -20.59 11.75 7.82
CA LEU A 33 -19.98 12.89 7.15
C LEU A 33 -19.67 13.99 8.17
N GLN A 34 -18.39 14.34 8.27
CA GLN A 34 -17.92 15.43 9.11
C GLN A 34 -17.67 16.67 8.26
N VAL A 35 -18.13 17.82 8.74
CA VAL A 35 -17.87 19.11 8.11
C VAL A 35 -16.64 19.73 8.77
N GLY A 36 -15.60 19.98 7.95
CA GLY A 36 -14.34 20.57 8.42
C GLY A 36 -13.12 19.66 8.25
N PRO A 37 -11.92 20.10 8.66
CA PRO A 37 -10.71 19.31 8.57
C PRO A 37 -10.82 18.06 9.47
N SER A 38 -10.73 16.88 8.86
CA SER A 38 -10.75 15.62 9.60
C SER A 38 -9.33 15.15 9.91
N ALA A 39 -9.10 14.67 11.13
CA ALA A 39 -7.88 13.95 11.46
C ALA A 39 -7.84 12.59 10.74
N LYS A 40 -6.64 12.05 10.52
CA LYS A 40 -6.47 10.72 9.90
C LYS A 40 -7.08 9.61 10.73
N ALA A 41 -7.06 9.77 12.06
CA ALA A 41 -7.69 8.93 13.04
C ALA A 41 -7.92 9.75 14.33
N SER A 42 -8.87 9.29 15.16
CA SER A 42 -9.17 9.90 16.46
C SER A 42 -8.12 9.52 17.51
N LEU A 43 -7.52 8.33 17.37
CA LEU A 43 -6.43 7.81 18.19
C LEU A 43 -5.21 7.57 17.32
N GLU A 44 -4.05 8.03 17.77
CA GLU A 44 -2.79 7.86 17.06
C GLU A 44 -1.64 7.63 18.05
N ALA A 45 -1.04 6.44 18.02
CA ALA A 45 0.23 6.16 18.68
C ALA A 45 1.35 6.26 17.67
N ARG A 46 2.34 7.15 17.93
CA ARG A 46 3.47 7.40 17.03
C ARG A 46 4.75 6.79 17.57
N ILE A 47 5.43 6.03 16.76
CA ILE A 47 6.68 5.35 17.07
C ILE A 47 7.75 5.92 16.16
N PHE A 48 8.86 6.35 16.71
CA PHE A 48 9.98 6.93 15.98
C PHE A 48 11.21 6.04 16.12
N GLY A 49 12.03 5.95 15.08
CA GLY A 49 13.27 5.15 15.10
C GLY A 49 13.96 5.15 13.76
N GLU A 50 15.18 4.60 13.76
CA GLU A 50 16.01 4.57 12.56
C GLU A 50 15.77 3.32 11.71
N ASP A 51 15.50 2.17 12.35
CA ASP A 51 15.31 0.89 11.67
C ASP A 51 13.83 0.63 11.35
N PRO A 52 13.44 0.50 10.07
CA PRO A 52 12.07 0.20 9.67
C PRO A 52 11.55 -1.14 10.21
N GLU A 53 12.42 -2.17 10.31
CA GLU A 53 12.03 -3.48 10.80
C GLU A 53 11.68 -3.45 12.29
N GLU A 54 12.49 -2.77 13.09
CA GLU A 54 12.22 -2.58 14.51
C GLU A 54 10.96 -1.75 14.74
N LEU A 55 10.78 -0.67 13.96
CA LEU A 55 9.56 0.14 14.01
C LEU A 55 8.32 -0.71 13.72
N ARG A 56 8.40 -1.60 12.73
CA ARG A 56 7.29 -2.48 12.40
C ARG A 56 7.01 -3.51 13.49
N LYS A 57 8.04 -4.11 14.08
CA LYS A 57 7.88 -5.05 15.21
C LYS A 57 7.19 -4.39 16.40
N ILE A 58 7.63 -3.19 16.78
CA ILE A 58 6.99 -2.41 17.85
C ILE A 58 5.58 -2.02 17.44
N GLY A 59 5.39 -1.56 16.20
CA GLY A 59 4.08 -1.17 15.66
C GLY A 59 3.05 -2.30 15.73
N VAL A 60 3.43 -3.53 15.40
CA VAL A 60 2.54 -4.71 15.50
C VAL A 60 2.19 -5.01 16.95
N ARG A 61 3.14 -4.84 17.90
CA ARG A 61 2.85 -5.02 19.33
C ARG A 61 1.88 -3.95 19.84
N VAL A 62 2.07 -2.70 19.46
CA VAL A 62 1.14 -1.61 19.80
C VAL A 62 -0.21 -1.85 19.13
N GLN A 63 -0.24 -2.28 17.87
CA GLN A 63 -1.48 -2.63 17.16
C GLN A 63 -2.27 -3.70 17.91
N ALA A 64 -1.61 -4.76 18.38
CA ALA A 64 -2.26 -5.82 19.16
C ALA A 64 -2.88 -5.30 20.47
N ILE A 65 -2.25 -4.31 21.15
CA ILE A 65 -2.83 -3.66 22.32
C ILE A 65 -4.13 -2.94 21.97
N PHE A 66 -4.14 -2.20 20.85
CA PHE A 66 -5.33 -1.50 20.37
C PHE A 66 -6.43 -2.46 19.93
N GLU A 67 -6.11 -3.57 19.28
CA GLU A 67 -7.06 -4.59 18.83
C GLU A 67 -7.69 -5.36 20.01
N ASN A 68 -6.96 -5.49 21.13
CA ASN A 68 -7.47 -6.11 22.34
C ASN A 68 -8.37 -5.18 23.18
N GLU A 69 -8.43 -3.88 22.89
CA GLU A 69 -9.34 -2.95 23.56
C GLU A 69 -10.72 -3.00 22.88
N PRO A 70 -11.76 -3.48 23.58
CA PRO A 70 -13.10 -3.67 22.98
C PRO A 70 -13.75 -2.38 22.46
N LEU A 71 -13.30 -1.23 22.95
CA LEU A 71 -13.81 0.09 22.56
C LEU A 71 -12.99 0.78 21.49
N ALA A 72 -11.95 0.11 20.95
CA ALA A 72 -11.20 0.56 19.81
C ALA A 72 -11.68 -0.17 18.53
N ASP A 73 -11.79 0.56 17.45
CA ASP A 73 -12.20 0.06 16.13
C ASP A 73 -11.27 0.55 15.04
N SER A 74 -11.32 -0.08 13.86
CA SER A 74 -10.56 0.31 12.66
C SER A 74 -9.06 0.46 12.92
N VAL A 75 -8.49 -0.44 13.72
CA VAL A 75 -7.07 -0.43 14.07
C VAL A 75 -6.22 -0.74 12.84
N ARG A 76 -5.22 0.11 12.56
CA ARG A 76 -4.35 -0.06 11.38
C ARG A 76 -3.00 0.61 11.54
N LEU A 77 -2.00 0.06 10.87
CA LEU A 77 -0.68 0.66 10.74
C LEU A 77 -0.67 1.75 9.65
N SER A 78 0.06 2.82 9.89
CA SER A 78 0.17 3.95 8.94
C SER A 78 0.96 3.62 7.68
N TRP A 79 1.79 2.58 7.71
CA TRP A 79 2.56 2.10 6.55
C TRP A 79 1.77 1.08 5.71
N GLY A 80 0.62 0.60 6.21
CA GLY A 80 -0.18 -0.44 5.56
C GLY A 80 0.46 -1.83 5.64
N ASN A 81 -0.07 -2.75 4.85
CA ASN A 81 0.50 -4.08 4.70
C ASN A 81 1.71 -4.05 3.80
N ARG A 82 2.63 -4.98 4.00
CA ARG A 82 3.74 -5.19 3.07
C ARG A 82 3.22 -5.74 1.75
N GLU A 83 3.82 -5.29 0.68
CA GLU A 83 3.53 -5.73 -0.67
C GLU A 83 4.63 -6.66 -1.17
N ALA A 84 4.23 -7.68 -1.92
CA ALA A 84 5.17 -8.55 -2.60
C ALA A 84 5.75 -7.79 -3.81
N VAL A 85 7.05 -7.61 -3.82
CA VAL A 85 7.79 -6.95 -4.91
C VAL A 85 8.67 -7.98 -5.59
N ILE A 86 8.58 -8.03 -6.91
CA ILE A 86 9.43 -8.87 -7.74
C ILE A 86 10.76 -8.14 -7.97
N VAL A 87 11.85 -8.79 -7.56
CA VAL A 87 13.20 -8.25 -7.67
C VAL A 87 14.03 -9.16 -8.58
N PRO A 88 14.20 -8.81 -9.85
CA PRO A 88 15.07 -9.57 -10.75
C PRO A 88 16.54 -9.36 -10.38
N GLU A 89 17.29 -10.44 -10.26
CA GLU A 89 18.74 -10.40 -10.05
C GLU A 89 19.43 -10.16 -11.39
N PHE A 90 19.95 -8.95 -11.56
CA PHE A 90 20.56 -8.51 -12.81
C PHE A 90 22.02 -8.97 -12.95
N LEU A 91 22.34 -9.65 -14.07
CA LEU A 91 23.68 -10.15 -14.40
C LEU A 91 24.49 -9.08 -15.11
N GLU A 92 25.22 -8.26 -14.35
CA GLU A 92 25.99 -7.09 -14.83
C GLU A 92 26.96 -7.42 -15.99
N GLU A 93 27.74 -8.52 -15.86
CA GLU A 93 28.73 -8.87 -16.87
C GLU A 93 28.07 -9.31 -18.19
N GLN A 94 27.03 -10.13 -18.12
CA GLN A 94 26.33 -10.59 -19.31
C GLN A 94 25.57 -9.45 -19.98
N ALA A 95 24.92 -8.61 -19.17
CA ALA A 95 24.20 -7.44 -19.66
C ALA A 95 25.14 -6.48 -20.40
N ARG A 96 26.35 -6.23 -19.87
CA ARG A 96 27.37 -5.42 -20.54
C ARG A 96 27.79 -6.01 -21.88
N ARG A 97 28.03 -7.33 -21.95
CA ARG A 97 28.38 -8.02 -23.21
C ARG A 97 27.26 -7.96 -24.25
N LEU A 98 26.01 -7.90 -23.79
CA LEU A 98 24.84 -7.84 -24.65
C LEU A 98 24.37 -6.40 -24.93
N GLY A 99 25.06 -5.39 -24.39
CA GLY A 99 24.68 -3.98 -24.52
C GLY A 99 23.33 -3.64 -23.92
N VAL A 100 22.97 -4.31 -22.81
CA VAL A 100 21.70 -4.10 -22.09
C VAL A 100 22.00 -3.39 -20.78
N SER A 101 21.39 -2.23 -20.56
CA SER A 101 21.48 -1.48 -19.29
C SER A 101 20.38 -1.89 -18.32
N ARG A 102 20.56 -1.57 -17.03
CA ARG A 102 19.47 -1.71 -16.03
C ARG A 102 18.26 -0.86 -16.41
N GLU A 103 18.50 0.31 -16.99
CA GLU A 103 17.45 1.20 -17.46
C GLU A 103 16.63 0.55 -18.60
N SER A 104 17.28 -0.03 -19.60
CA SER A 104 16.61 -0.73 -20.71
C SER A 104 15.76 -1.90 -20.20
N LEU A 105 16.27 -2.67 -19.22
CA LEU A 105 15.50 -3.74 -18.58
C LEU A 105 14.29 -3.17 -17.81
N HIS A 106 14.51 -2.11 -17.03
CA HIS A 106 13.43 -1.46 -16.27
C HIS A 106 12.32 -0.95 -17.20
N GLN A 107 12.67 -0.28 -18.28
CA GLN A 107 11.71 0.21 -19.28
C GLN A 107 10.91 -0.94 -19.93
N ALA A 108 11.57 -2.05 -20.24
CA ALA A 108 10.89 -3.21 -20.78
C ALA A 108 9.90 -3.85 -19.79
N LEU A 109 10.28 -3.93 -18.51
CA LEU A 109 9.41 -4.42 -17.44
C LEU A 109 8.24 -3.49 -17.18
N LEU A 110 8.45 -2.16 -17.15
CA LEU A 110 7.38 -1.17 -17.05
C LEU A 110 6.40 -1.28 -18.20
N LEU A 111 6.89 -1.34 -19.44
CA LEU A 111 6.07 -1.48 -20.63
C LEU A 111 5.20 -2.75 -20.57
N ASN A 112 5.78 -3.86 -20.09
CA ASN A 112 5.06 -5.12 -19.97
C ASN A 112 3.94 -5.03 -18.91
N ASN A 113 4.20 -4.50 -17.73
CA ASN A 113 3.28 -4.55 -16.58
C ASN A 113 2.33 -3.36 -16.52
N GLN A 114 2.87 -2.15 -16.37
CA GLN A 114 2.10 -0.92 -16.17
C GLN A 114 1.70 -0.26 -17.47
N GLY A 115 2.54 -0.46 -18.49
CA GLY A 115 2.44 0.23 -19.76
C GLY A 115 3.18 1.57 -19.77
N GLN A 116 3.37 2.09 -20.97
CA GLN A 116 4.02 3.37 -21.21
C GLN A 116 3.11 4.25 -22.04
N GLN A 117 3.05 5.53 -21.69
CA GLN A 117 2.35 6.51 -22.50
C GLN A 117 3.14 6.78 -23.78
N VAL A 118 2.58 6.40 -24.94
CA VAL A 118 3.20 6.55 -26.26
C VAL A 118 2.64 7.71 -27.04
N GLY A 119 1.57 8.32 -26.56
CA GLY A 119 0.95 9.47 -27.22
C GLY A 119 -0.20 10.04 -26.42
N VAL A 120 -0.82 11.07 -27.00
CA VAL A 120 -2.01 11.71 -26.47
C VAL A 120 -2.98 11.94 -27.61
N TYR A 121 -4.21 11.45 -27.44
CA TYR A 121 -5.31 11.79 -28.31
C TYR A 121 -6.07 13.00 -27.76
N ARG A 122 -6.32 13.99 -28.61
CA ARG A 122 -7.06 15.20 -28.22
C ARG A 122 -8.50 15.10 -28.75
N GLU A 123 -9.45 15.19 -27.83
CA GLU A 123 -10.87 15.28 -28.14
C GLU A 123 -11.43 16.61 -27.60
N GLY A 124 -11.56 17.60 -28.45
CA GLY A 124 -11.94 18.96 -28.02
C GLY A 124 -10.92 19.56 -27.06
N SER A 125 -11.30 19.76 -25.78
CA SER A 125 -10.45 20.24 -24.70
C SER A 125 -9.76 19.13 -23.94
N ASP A 126 -10.18 17.87 -24.11
CA ASP A 126 -9.71 16.75 -23.33
C ASP A 126 -8.45 16.10 -23.95
N LEU A 127 -7.49 15.80 -23.11
CA LEU A 127 -6.23 15.13 -23.46
C LEU A 127 -6.28 13.69 -22.93
N ILE A 128 -6.52 12.73 -23.83
CA ILE A 128 -6.65 11.32 -23.49
C ILE A 128 -5.30 10.63 -23.74
N PRO A 129 -4.61 10.09 -22.71
CA PRO A 129 -3.34 9.41 -22.89
C PRO A 129 -3.52 8.08 -23.62
N ILE A 130 -2.66 7.81 -24.59
CA ILE A 130 -2.57 6.53 -25.27
C ILE A 130 -1.51 5.70 -24.55
N ILE A 131 -1.93 4.62 -23.88
CA ILE A 131 -1.04 3.73 -23.12
C ILE A 131 -0.82 2.44 -23.92
N MET A 132 0.45 2.17 -24.23
CA MET A 132 0.88 0.89 -24.79
C MET A 132 1.31 -0.05 -23.66
N ARG A 133 0.80 -1.28 -23.66
CA ARG A 133 1.14 -2.31 -22.67
C ARG A 133 0.94 -3.71 -23.24
N SER A 134 1.55 -4.72 -22.63
CA SER A 134 1.32 -6.11 -22.98
C SER A 134 -0.12 -6.55 -22.68
N ARG A 135 -0.54 -7.65 -23.32
CA ARG A 135 -1.88 -8.23 -23.08
C ARG A 135 -2.02 -8.67 -21.64
N GLU A 136 -3.24 -8.63 -21.11
CA GLU A 136 -3.53 -8.93 -19.72
C GLU A 136 -3.03 -10.30 -19.26
N GLU A 137 -3.20 -11.31 -20.09
CA GLU A 137 -2.76 -12.68 -19.87
C GLU A 137 -1.24 -12.82 -19.66
N GLN A 138 -0.45 -11.89 -20.20
CA GLN A 138 1.01 -11.92 -20.14
C GLN A 138 1.60 -11.04 -19.04
N ARG A 139 0.81 -10.09 -18.48
CA ARG A 139 1.32 -9.07 -17.55
C ARG A 139 1.65 -9.57 -16.16
N PHE A 140 0.91 -10.57 -15.67
CA PHE A 140 0.97 -11.03 -14.28
C PHE A 140 1.65 -12.38 -14.11
N ASP A 141 2.16 -12.94 -15.21
CA ASP A 141 2.87 -14.20 -15.18
C ASP A 141 4.37 -13.96 -14.96
N ILE A 142 4.88 -14.41 -13.81
CA ILE A 142 6.28 -14.29 -13.43
C ILE A 142 7.18 -15.06 -14.42
N GLU A 143 6.70 -16.18 -14.96
CA GLU A 143 7.46 -17.00 -15.92
C GLU A 143 7.70 -16.23 -17.23
N ASN A 144 6.77 -15.37 -17.62
CA ASN A 144 6.91 -14.52 -18.80
C ASN A 144 7.93 -13.39 -18.65
N LEU A 145 8.36 -13.03 -17.42
CA LEU A 145 9.35 -11.96 -17.23
C LEU A 145 10.69 -12.25 -17.91
N THR A 146 11.09 -13.51 -17.97
CA THR A 146 12.33 -13.91 -18.64
C THR A 146 12.23 -13.88 -20.17
N SER A 147 11.03 -13.96 -20.71
CA SER A 147 10.77 -13.92 -22.15
C SER A 147 10.61 -12.52 -22.73
N ILE A 148 10.54 -11.48 -21.88
CA ILE A 148 10.41 -10.10 -22.30
C ILE A 148 11.61 -9.69 -23.14
N ASN A 149 11.35 -9.00 -24.25
CA ASN A 149 12.37 -8.47 -25.13
C ASN A 149 12.86 -7.10 -24.64
N VAL A 150 14.16 -6.99 -24.37
CA VAL A 150 14.84 -5.77 -23.96
C VAL A 150 15.64 -5.23 -25.15
N TRP A 151 15.52 -3.95 -25.43
CA TRP A 151 16.29 -3.33 -26.50
C TRP A 151 17.75 -3.11 -26.08
N SER A 152 18.68 -3.60 -26.88
CA SER A 152 20.12 -3.30 -26.76
C SER A 152 20.48 -2.15 -27.70
N GLU A 153 20.88 -1.02 -27.15
CA GLU A 153 21.30 0.14 -27.94
C GLU A 153 22.62 -0.12 -28.67
N GLU A 154 23.55 -0.83 -28.03
CA GLU A 154 24.87 -1.13 -28.62
C GLU A 154 24.80 -2.11 -29.79
N GLN A 155 23.91 -3.12 -29.69
CA GLN A 155 23.77 -4.16 -30.71
C GLN A 155 22.66 -3.87 -31.72
N GLY A 156 21.83 -2.85 -31.49
CA GLY A 156 20.70 -2.49 -32.36
C GLY A 156 19.67 -3.62 -32.54
N ARG A 157 19.51 -4.49 -31.52
CA ARG A 157 18.58 -5.64 -31.54
C ARG A 157 17.92 -5.89 -30.21
N TYR A 158 16.88 -6.66 -30.23
CA TYR A 158 16.21 -7.15 -29.02
C TYR A 158 16.95 -8.36 -28.44
N VAL A 159 17.07 -8.38 -27.10
CA VAL A 159 17.66 -9.46 -26.29
C VAL A 159 16.62 -9.91 -25.29
N SER A 160 16.47 -11.22 -25.07
CA SER A 160 15.58 -11.73 -24.03
C SER A 160 16.08 -11.33 -22.64
N ALA A 161 15.17 -10.88 -21.77
CA ALA A 161 15.46 -10.54 -20.38
C ALA A 161 16.08 -11.71 -19.60
N GLY A 162 15.73 -12.95 -19.92
CA GLY A 162 16.32 -14.15 -19.33
C GLY A 162 17.83 -14.31 -19.55
N ASN A 163 18.40 -13.61 -20.55
CA ASN A 163 19.85 -13.61 -20.75
C ASN A 163 20.60 -12.65 -19.79
N VAL A 164 19.88 -11.75 -19.14
CA VAL A 164 20.45 -10.73 -18.23
C VAL A 164 19.88 -10.80 -16.81
N ILE A 165 18.98 -11.75 -16.54
CA ILE A 165 18.40 -12.02 -15.22
C ILE A 165 18.84 -13.43 -14.80
N ASN A 166 19.44 -13.56 -13.60
CA ASN A 166 19.83 -14.83 -13.02
C ASN A 166 18.66 -15.52 -12.29
N ALA A 167 17.99 -14.77 -11.46
CA ALA A 167 16.86 -15.24 -10.64
C ALA A 167 15.81 -14.15 -10.48
N ILE A 168 14.59 -14.57 -10.19
CA ILE A 168 13.49 -13.68 -9.86
C ILE A 168 13.12 -13.95 -8.41
N ASN A 169 13.44 -13.00 -7.52
CA ASN A 169 13.16 -13.09 -6.10
C ASN A 169 11.88 -12.31 -5.79
N THR A 170 11.11 -12.83 -4.83
CA THR A 170 9.96 -12.11 -4.27
C THR A 170 10.30 -11.65 -2.86
N GLU A 171 10.25 -10.36 -2.64
CA GLU A 171 10.50 -9.74 -1.34
C GLU A 171 9.26 -9.02 -0.83
N LEU A 172 9.03 -9.05 0.48
CA LEU A 172 7.99 -8.24 1.10
C LEU A 172 8.58 -6.89 1.50
N ARG A 173 8.07 -5.83 0.89
CA ARG A 173 8.52 -4.45 1.16
C ARG A 173 7.38 -3.58 1.67
N ASP A 174 7.74 -2.60 2.49
CA ASP A 174 6.78 -1.58 2.92
C ASP A 174 6.54 -0.61 1.76
N PRO A 175 5.28 -0.46 1.27
CA PRO A 175 4.97 0.42 0.13
C PRO A 175 5.21 1.89 0.46
N LEU A 176 5.12 2.24 1.74
CA LEU A 176 5.24 3.60 2.21
C LEU A 176 5.93 3.66 3.57
N ILE A 177 7.08 4.31 3.65
CA ILE A 177 7.75 4.66 4.91
C ILE A 177 7.58 6.15 5.17
N LYS A 178 6.79 6.49 6.18
CA LYS A 178 6.54 7.89 6.56
C LYS A 178 7.68 8.45 7.38
N ARG A 179 7.91 9.75 7.22
CA ARG A 179 8.86 10.52 8.05
C ARG A 179 8.16 11.75 8.64
N ARG A 180 8.57 12.11 9.84
CA ARG A 180 8.19 13.34 10.52
C ARG A 180 9.44 13.96 11.14
N ASN A 181 9.67 15.25 10.89
CA ASN A 181 10.87 15.95 11.36
C ASN A 181 12.19 15.24 10.99
N ARG A 182 12.25 14.65 9.78
CA ARG A 182 13.38 13.86 9.23
C ARG A 182 13.58 12.47 9.82
N GLU A 183 12.90 12.10 10.90
CA GLU A 183 12.92 10.75 11.49
C GLU A 183 11.85 9.86 10.88
N ARG A 184 12.13 8.57 10.74
CA ARG A 184 11.13 7.58 10.33
C ARG A 184 10.07 7.46 11.43
N MET A 185 8.83 7.44 11.03
CA MET A 185 7.69 7.38 11.94
C MET A 185 6.68 6.34 11.45
N LEU A 186 6.38 5.38 12.28
CA LEU A 186 5.25 4.50 12.12
C LEU A 186 4.17 4.91 13.13
N ALA A 187 2.92 5.00 12.69
CA ALA A 187 1.81 5.29 13.58
C ALA A 187 0.80 4.13 13.55
N VAL A 188 0.26 3.83 14.72
CA VAL A 188 -0.92 2.99 14.87
C VAL A 188 -2.12 3.90 14.98
N TYR A 189 -3.09 3.72 14.11
CA TYR A 189 -4.34 4.47 14.05
C TYR A 189 -5.48 3.63 14.59
N ALA A 190 -6.40 4.24 15.32
CA ALA A 190 -7.66 3.64 15.71
C ALA A 190 -8.76 4.70 15.82
N GLU A 191 -9.99 4.23 15.89
CA GLU A 191 -11.17 5.02 16.18
C GLU A 191 -11.86 4.48 17.45
N PRO A 192 -12.58 5.28 18.21
CA PRO A 192 -13.51 4.73 19.20
C PRO A 192 -14.57 3.87 18.48
N MET A 193 -15.01 2.80 19.14
CA MET A 193 -16.08 1.94 18.64
C MET A 193 -17.29 2.79 18.25
N PRO A 194 -17.77 2.71 17.01
CA PRO A 194 -18.94 3.46 16.55
C PRO A 194 -20.15 3.21 17.45
N LEU A 195 -20.92 4.25 17.75
CA LEU A 195 -22.16 4.19 18.52
C LEU A 195 -22.02 3.78 20.01
N SER A 196 -20.82 3.52 20.50
CA SER A 196 -20.57 3.17 21.90
C SER A 196 -20.78 4.33 22.88
N GLY A 197 -20.79 5.57 22.36
CA GLY A 197 -20.81 6.79 23.20
C GLY A 197 -19.44 7.14 23.80
N GLU A 198 -18.43 6.31 23.56
CA GLU A 198 -17.07 6.53 24.07
C GLU A 198 -16.32 7.60 23.27
N THR A 199 -15.42 8.27 23.95
CA THR A 199 -14.55 9.29 23.34
C THR A 199 -13.16 8.75 23.08
N ALA A 200 -12.42 9.39 22.18
CA ALA A 200 -11.01 9.04 21.96
C ALA A 200 -10.18 9.18 23.26
N ALA A 201 -10.53 10.12 24.13
CA ALA A 201 -9.83 10.32 25.41
C ALA A 201 -10.04 9.14 26.37
N SER A 202 -11.27 8.64 26.49
CA SER A 202 -11.58 7.50 27.38
C SER A 202 -10.90 6.20 26.91
N VAL A 203 -10.86 5.96 25.61
CA VAL A 203 -10.15 4.81 25.04
C VAL A 203 -8.64 4.95 25.24
N LEU A 204 -8.09 6.16 25.04
CA LEU A 204 -6.67 6.43 25.25
C LEU A 204 -6.22 6.17 26.69
N GLU A 205 -7.00 6.57 27.70
CA GLU A 205 -6.68 6.33 29.09
C GLU A 205 -6.55 4.84 29.44
N ARG A 206 -7.31 3.99 28.78
CA ARG A 206 -7.24 2.52 28.96
C ARG A 206 -6.03 1.88 28.29
N ILE A 207 -5.69 2.36 27.10
CA ILE A 207 -4.61 1.80 26.28
C ILE A 207 -3.24 2.32 26.72
N ARG A 208 -3.15 3.58 27.12
CA ARG A 208 -1.90 4.27 27.43
C ARG A 208 -0.97 3.52 28.39
N PRO A 209 -1.43 2.98 29.54
CA PRO A 209 -0.53 2.28 30.47
C PRO A 209 0.12 1.04 29.83
N GLN A 210 -0.56 0.38 28.91
CA GLN A 210 -0.05 -0.82 28.22
C GLN A 210 0.97 -0.44 27.14
N VAL A 211 0.75 0.69 26.45
CA VAL A 211 1.69 1.23 25.45
C VAL A 211 2.94 1.79 26.12
N ASP A 212 2.79 2.50 27.23
CA ASP A 212 3.91 3.08 27.98
C ASP A 212 4.81 2.00 28.66
N ALA A 213 4.30 0.76 28.81
CA ALA A 213 5.02 -0.39 29.35
C ALA A 213 5.82 -1.20 28.31
N LEU A 214 5.73 -0.86 27.02
CA LEU A 214 6.45 -1.53 25.92
C LEU A 214 7.88 -1.06 25.77
#